data_60490df29fd469ffa959d61c0d823acb
#
_entry.id   60490df29fd469ffa959d61c0d823acb
#
_cell.length_a   1.000
_cell.length_b   1.000
_cell.length_c   1.000
_cell.angle_alpha   90.00
_cell.angle_beta   90.00
_cell.angle_gamma   90.00
#
_symmetry.space_group_name_H-M   'P 1'
#
loop_
_entity.id
_entity.type
_entity.pdbx_description
1 polymer ?
#
loop_
_entity_poly.entity_id
_entity_poly.type
_entity_poly.pdbx_seq_one_letter_code
_entity_poly.pdbx_strand_id
1 'polypeptide(L)'
;MAFQFQSVAAVAPLLDQKFGVSLADIGWLIGLYFAPGLFLALPGGAIGKRFGDRPTVMASLLLMLVGELAMALSPSWPVQIVGRLVSGAGGVMFNVQMTKMVADWFAGQEIATAMAIFVNSWPAGIALSLVSLPPIATAFGVEAVYLTVAVSIALGLVFFAAVYPSPPKTTTTAVGGSSWPDRTTFVALIAAGLIWGLFNVGFAMIFSFGPSMLNERGWSISAAGSAISIVLWLAVISVPLGGFLADRIGRPNLILAGGCIVFAVLMLVLPRSDAVISTVTAIGLLSGLPVGPMMSLPAHVLKAETRAIGMGIFYTLYYATMMLGPVVAGAAAKSTGQAAAAFDFGTIVLLACPILLWAFNRLPQARPKVA
;
A
#
# COMPACT_ATOMS: atom_id res chain seq x y z
N MET A 1 -4.27 -2.82 -9.82
CA MET A 1 -3.77 -3.33 -8.54
C MET A 1 -4.45 -2.66 -7.34
N ALA A 2 -4.28 -1.36 -7.09
CA ALA A 2 -4.87 -0.70 -5.91
C ALA A 2 -6.42 -0.78 -5.86
N PHE A 3 -7.08 -0.61 -7.01
CA PHE A 3 -8.52 -0.78 -7.15
C PHE A 3 -8.98 -2.21 -6.76
N GLN A 4 -8.25 -3.24 -7.21
CA GLN A 4 -8.49 -4.63 -6.83
C GLN A 4 -8.20 -4.89 -5.35
N PHE A 5 -7.07 -4.36 -4.85
CA PHE A 5 -6.72 -4.53 -3.44
C PHE A 5 -7.84 -4.06 -2.52
N GLN A 6 -8.44 -2.91 -2.82
CA GLN A 6 -9.48 -2.28 -2.01
C GLN A 6 -10.85 -2.94 -2.15
N SER A 7 -11.10 -3.79 -3.14
CA SER A 7 -12.43 -4.39 -3.40
C SER A 7 -13.04 -5.10 -2.19
N VAL A 8 -12.22 -5.79 -1.40
CA VAL A 8 -12.67 -6.48 -0.17
C VAL A 8 -13.09 -5.49 0.91
N ALA A 9 -12.21 -4.52 1.24
CA ALA A 9 -12.47 -3.58 2.32
C ALA A 9 -13.62 -2.59 2.00
N ALA A 10 -13.80 -2.24 0.72
CA ALA A 10 -14.88 -1.35 0.28
C ALA A 10 -16.27 -1.92 0.54
N VAL A 11 -16.40 -3.25 0.59
CA VAL A 11 -17.69 -3.95 0.78
C VAL A 11 -17.68 -4.89 1.99
N ALA A 12 -16.74 -4.68 2.92
CA ALA A 12 -16.56 -5.54 4.08
C ALA A 12 -17.84 -5.85 4.88
N PRO A 13 -18.76 -4.89 5.16
CA PRO A 13 -20.02 -5.18 5.83
C PRO A 13 -20.93 -6.16 5.07
N LEU A 14 -20.90 -6.15 3.75
CA LEU A 14 -21.68 -7.08 2.92
C LEU A 14 -21.05 -8.47 2.86
N LEU A 15 -19.72 -8.56 2.98
CA LEU A 15 -19.01 -9.84 3.10
C LEU A 15 -19.34 -10.55 4.41
N ASP A 16 -19.38 -9.80 5.52
CA ASP A 16 -19.83 -10.32 6.82
C ASP A 16 -21.24 -10.91 6.69
N GLN A 17 -22.18 -10.15 6.16
CA GLN A 17 -23.57 -10.62 5.96
C GLN A 17 -23.66 -11.83 5.05
N LYS A 18 -22.87 -11.89 3.96
CA LYS A 18 -22.93 -12.95 2.96
C LYS A 18 -22.31 -14.28 3.42
N PHE A 19 -21.14 -14.20 4.06
CA PHE A 19 -20.34 -15.37 4.41
C PHE A 19 -20.41 -15.72 5.91
N GLY A 20 -21.02 -14.88 6.75
CA GLY A 20 -21.05 -15.04 8.20
C GLY A 20 -19.67 -14.99 8.84
N VAL A 21 -18.76 -14.18 8.26
CA VAL A 21 -17.37 -14.08 8.67
C VAL A 21 -17.14 -12.89 9.60
N SER A 22 -16.17 -12.99 10.49
CA SER A 22 -15.85 -11.91 11.42
C SER A 22 -14.97 -10.83 10.80
N LEU A 23 -14.85 -9.67 11.45
CA LEU A 23 -13.89 -8.62 11.08
C LEU A 23 -12.43 -9.13 11.08
N ALA A 24 -12.11 -10.15 11.90
CA ALA A 24 -10.81 -10.80 11.85
C ALA A 24 -10.59 -11.56 10.54
N ASP A 25 -11.59 -12.29 10.06
CA ASP A 25 -11.52 -13.01 8.79
C ASP A 25 -11.38 -12.05 7.60
N ILE A 26 -12.08 -10.91 7.65
CA ILE A 26 -11.96 -9.83 6.66
C ILE A 26 -10.55 -9.23 6.73
N GLY A 27 -10.01 -8.97 7.91
CA GLY A 27 -8.63 -8.50 8.10
C GLY A 27 -7.60 -9.46 7.51
N TRP A 28 -7.80 -10.79 7.71
CA TRP A 28 -7.01 -11.82 7.04
C TRP A 28 -7.10 -11.71 5.51
N LEU A 29 -8.31 -11.62 4.96
CA LEU A 29 -8.51 -11.55 3.53
C LEU A 29 -7.86 -10.28 2.92
N ILE A 30 -7.87 -9.15 3.62
CA ILE A 30 -7.18 -7.92 3.22
C ILE A 30 -5.66 -8.15 3.22
N GLY A 31 -5.11 -8.68 4.31
CA GLY A 31 -3.66 -8.89 4.50
C GLY A 31 -3.08 -9.92 3.53
N LEU A 32 -3.80 -10.98 3.22
CA LEU A 32 -3.37 -12.05 2.31
C LEU A 32 -3.02 -11.55 0.90
N TYR A 33 -3.54 -10.41 0.48
CA TYR A 33 -3.14 -9.80 -0.79
C TYR A 33 -1.64 -9.47 -0.84
N PHE A 34 -1.04 -9.15 0.28
CA PHE A 34 0.38 -8.83 0.38
C PHE A 34 1.27 -10.02 0.75
N ALA A 35 0.68 -11.15 1.18
CA ALA A 35 1.44 -12.34 1.60
C ALA A 35 2.43 -12.85 0.53
N PRO A 36 2.08 -12.92 -0.77
CA PRO A 36 3.04 -13.31 -1.80
C PRO A 36 4.24 -12.37 -1.90
N GLY A 37 4.09 -11.11 -1.46
CA GLY A 37 5.18 -10.12 -1.46
C GLY A 37 6.36 -10.50 -0.59
N LEU A 38 6.16 -11.30 0.46
CA LEU A 38 7.22 -11.83 1.31
C LEU A 38 8.26 -12.64 0.50
N PHE A 39 7.79 -13.36 -0.51
CA PHE A 39 8.59 -14.27 -1.31
C PHE A 39 8.93 -13.69 -2.69
N LEU A 40 8.07 -12.86 -3.25
CA LEU A 40 8.18 -12.36 -4.62
C LEU A 40 8.87 -11.00 -4.73
N ALA A 41 8.96 -10.21 -3.64
CA ALA A 41 9.55 -8.88 -3.69
C ALA A 41 11.04 -8.92 -4.07
N LEU A 42 11.82 -9.85 -3.50
CA LEU A 42 13.24 -10.02 -3.82
C LEU A 42 13.47 -10.59 -5.22
N PRO A 43 12.88 -11.75 -5.63
CA PRO A 43 13.15 -12.34 -6.94
C PRO A 43 12.37 -11.65 -8.08
N GLY A 44 11.38 -10.81 -7.77
CA GLY A 44 10.52 -10.19 -8.79
C GLY A 44 11.29 -9.42 -9.87
N GLY A 45 12.32 -8.67 -9.49
CA GLY A 45 13.19 -7.99 -10.44
C GLY A 45 14.01 -8.94 -11.32
N ALA A 46 14.44 -10.09 -10.77
CA ALA A 46 15.17 -11.13 -11.52
C ALA A 46 14.24 -11.86 -12.51
N ILE A 47 13.00 -12.10 -12.12
CA ILE A 47 11.97 -12.71 -12.99
C ILE A 47 11.75 -11.82 -14.23
N GLY A 48 11.55 -10.52 -14.03
CA GLY A 48 11.38 -9.57 -15.14
C GLY A 48 12.61 -9.49 -16.06
N LYS A 49 13.84 -9.59 -15.51
CA LYS A 49 15.07 -9.66 -16.32
C LYS A 49 15.14 -10.95 -17.16
N ARG A 50 14.69 -12.08 -16.60
CA ARG A 50 14.77 -13.38 -17.28
C ARG A 50 13.73 -13.57 -18.36
N PHE A 51 12.49 -13.19 -18.10
CA PHE A 51 11.35 -13.43 -18.99
C PHE A 51 10.97 -12.21 -19.84
N GLY A 52 11.51 -11.05 -19.53
CA GLY A 52 11.17 -9.78 -20.18
C GLY A 52 9.96 -9.10 -19.53
N ASP A 53 9.86 -7.78 -19.79
CA ASP A 53 8.84 -6.93 -19.12
C ASP A 53 7.42 -7.28 -19.56
N ARG A 54 7.19 -7.38 -20.89
CA ARG A 54 5.86 -7.63 -21.45
C ARG A 54 5.25 -8.95 -20.98
N PRO A 55 5.92 -10.12 -21.10
CA PRO A 55 5.37 -11.38 -20.61
C PRO A 55 5.11 -11.39 -19.10
N THR A 56 6.00 -10.77 -18.33
CA THR A 56 5.88 -10.72 -16.86
C THR A 56 4.66 -9.88 -16.44
N VAL A 57 4.45 -8.71 -17.06
CA VAL A 57 3.26 -7.88 -16.79
C VAL A 57 1.98 -8.57 -17.22
N MET A 58 1.96 -9.21 -18.40
CA MET A 58 0.78 -9.95 -18.87
C MET A 58 0.46 -11.13 -17.94
N ALA A 59 1.45 -11.92 -17.52
CA ALA A 59 1.25 -13.01 -16.56
C ALA A 59 0.75 -12.48 -15.21
N SER A 60 1.24 -11.34 -14.75
CA SER A 60 0.79 -10.69 -13.52
C SER A 60 -0.69 -10.28 -13.61
N LEU A 61 -1.08 -9.64 -14.72
CA LEU A 61 -2.49 -9.25 -14.94
C LEU A 61 -3.40 -10.47 -15.11
N LEU A 62 -2.93 -11.56 -15.72
CA LEU A 62 -3.68 -12.82 -15.82
C LEU A 62 -3.88 -13.45 -14.44
N LEU A 63 -2.86 -13.48 -13.58
CA LEU A 63 -3.00 -13.96 -12.20
C LEU A 63 -4.02 -13.12 -11.43
N MET A 64 -3.95 -11.79 -11.54
CA MET A 64 -4.90 -10.89 -10.92
C MET A 64 -6.34 -11.18 -11.41
N LEU A 65 -6.52 -11.39 -12.72
CA LEU A 65 -7.81 -11.68 -13.33
C LEU A 65 -8.36 -13.04 -12.88
N VAL A 66 -7.54 -14.09 -12.91
CA VAL A 66 -7.94 -15.44 -12.48
C VAL A 66 -8.34 -15.46 -11.01
N GLY A 67 -7.56 -14.82 -10.14
CA GLY A 67 -7.90 -14.73 -8.72
C GLY A 67 -9.20 -13.97 -8.47
N GLU A 68 -9.44 -12.87 -9.17
CA GLU A 68 -10.68 -12.09 -9.04
C GLU A 68 -11.91 -12.84 -9.59
N LEU A 69 -11.76 -13.53 -10.74
CA LEU A 69 -12.84 -14.37 -11.28
C LEU A 69 -13.16 -15.56 -10.36
N ALA A 70 -12.15 -16.18 -9.73
CA ALA A 70 -12.39 -17.22 -8.74
C ALA A 70 -13.23 -16.70 -7.57
N MET A 71 -12.96 -15.49 -7.09
CA MET A 71 -13.73 -14.85 -6.03
C MET A 71 -15.16 -14.48 -6.48
N ALA A 72 -15.32 -14.04 -7.73
CA ALA A 72 -16.62 -13.68 -8.30
C ALA A 72 -17.55 -14.88 -8.50
N LEU A 73 -16.99 -16.00 -8.95
CA LEU A 73 -17.75 -17.17 -9.39
C LEU A 73 -18.03 -18.21 -8.29
N SER A 74 -17.45 -18.05 -7.11
CA SER A 74 -17.58 -19.02 -6.02
C SER A 74 -18.14 -18.40 -4.73
N PRO A 75 -19.19 -18.99 -4.14
CA PRO A 75 -19.70 -18.59 -2.84
C PRO A 75 -18.90 -19.18 -1.67
N SER A 76 -17.79 -19.86 -1.92
CA SER A 76 -17.00 -20.58 -0.92
C SER A 76 -15.93 -19.67 -0.31
N TRP A 77 -15.90 -19.54 1.03
CA TRP A 77 -14.88 -18.74 1.75
C TRP A 77 -13.43 -19.21 1.47
N PRO A 78 -13.10 -20.52 1.46
CA PRO A 78 -11.77 -20.99 1.04
C PRO A 78 -11.37 -20.51 -0.36
N VAL A 79 -12.30 -20.44 -1.30
CA VAL A 79 -12.02 -19.92 -2.65
C VAL A 79 -11.75 -18.42 -2.62
N GLN A 80 -12.42 -17.66 -1.75
CA GLN A 80 -12.10 -16.24 -1.53
C GLN A 80 -10.63 -16.09 -1.06
N ILE A 81 -10.17 -16.92 -0.14
CA ILE A 81 -8.79 -16.93 0.36
C ILE A 81 -7.79 -17.26 -0.76
N VAL A 82 -8.01 -18.33 -1.50
CA VAL A 82 -7.12 -18.74 -2.60
C VAL A 82 -7.12 -17.70 -3.71
N GLY A 83 -8.29 -17.21 -4.11
CA GLY A 83 -8.43 -16.15 -5.12
C GLY A 83 -7.67 -14.88 -4.71
N ARG A 84 -7.73 -14.51 -3.42
CA ARG A 84 -7.02 -13.37 -2.86
C ARG A 84 -5.50 -13.54 -2.92
N LEU A 85 -4.98 -14.74 -2.60
CA LEU A 85 -3.55 -15.05 -2.70
C LEU A 85 -3.06 -15.02 -4.16
N VAL A 86 -3.82 -15.59 -5.08
CA VAL A 86 -3.50 -15.57 -6.52
C VAL A 86 -3.52 -14.14 -7.07
N SER A 87 -4.56 -13.36 -6.74
CA SER A 87 -4.64 -11.93 -7.06
C SER A 87 -3.45 -11.15 -6.49
N GLY A 88 -3.08 -11.44 -5.24
CA GLY A 88 -1.96 -10.81 -4.56
C GLY A 88 -0.61 -11.12 -5.21
N ALA A 89 -0.39 -12.38 -5.62
CA ALA A 89 0.83 -12.77 -6.35
C ALA A 89 0.96 -11.98 -7.67
N GLY A 90 -0.13 -11.90 -8.44
CA GLY A 90 -0.19 -11.07 -9.64
C GLY A 90 0.05 -9.59 -9.32
N GLY A 91 -0.63 -9.05 -8.30
CA GLY A 91 -0.52 -7.65 -7.91
C GLY A 91 0.89 -7.24 -7.48
N VAL A 92 1.55 -8.04 -6.64
CA VAL A 92 2.94 -7.78 -6.20
C VAL A 92 3.90 -7.80 -7.39
N MET A 93 3.82 -8.83 -8.24
CA MET A 93 4.67 -8.94 -9.44
C MET A 93 4.42 -7.78 -10.40
N PHE A 94 3.16 -7.40 -10.61
CA PHE A 94 2.77 -6.24 -11.41
C PHE A 94 3.42 -4.95 -10.87
N ASN A 95 3.33 -4.71 -9.55
CA ASN A 95 3.89 -3.51 -8.93
C ASN A 95 5.41 -3.42 -9.09
N VAL A 96 6.12 -4.53 -8.81
CA VAL A 96 7.59 -4.61 -8.95
C VAL A 96 7.99 -4.35 -10.39
N GLN A 97 7.30 -4.98 -11.35
CA GLN A 97 7.64 -4.85 -12.76
C GLN A 97 7.31 -3.47 -13.32
N MET A 98 6.16 -2.89 -12.97
CA MET A 98 5.79 -1.53 -13.40
C MET A 98 6.74 -0.48 -12.82
N THR A 99 7.15 -0.61 -11.55
CA THR A 99 8.16 0.27 -10.94
C THR A 99 9.47 0.25 -11.73
N LYS A 100 9.95 -0.96 -12.08
CA LYS A 100 11.15 -1.13 -12.93
C LYS A 100 10.95 -0.48 -14.29
N MET A 101 9.83 -0.74 -14.96
CA MET A 101 9.54 -0.21 -16.29
C MET A 101 9.52 1.32 -16.30
N VAL A 102 8.87 1.96 -15.32
CA VAL A 102 8.88 3.43 -15.21
C VAL A 102 10.31 3.94 -15.03
N ALA A 103 11.11 3.28 -14.17
CA ALA A 103 12.51 3.65 -13.99
C ALA A 103 13.34 3.51 -15.27
N ASP A 104 13.14 2.43 -16.03
CA ASP A 104 13.87 2.16 -17.28
C ASP A 104 13.47 3.13 -18.41
N TRP A 105 12.17 3.44 -18.54
CA TRP A 105 11.67 4.33 -19.59
C TRP A 105 12.04 5.80 -19.37
N PHE A 106 12.10 6.25 -18.13
CA PHE A 106 12.39 7.64 -17.75
C PHE A 106 13.80 7.85 -17.23
N ALA A 107 14.71 6.86 -17.43
CA ALA A 107 16.11 6.97 -17.02
C ALA A 107 16.79 8.17 -17.70
N GLY A 108 17.23 9.14 -16.88
CA GLY A 108 17.86 10.37 -17.36
C GLY A 108 16.89 11.46 -17.84
N GLN A 109 15.58 11.23 -17.80
CA GLN A 109 14.54 12.20 -18.21
C GLN A 109 13.38 12.15 -17.22
N GLU A 110 13.15 13.21 -16.46
CA GLU A 110 11.96 13.43 -15.60
C GLU A 110 11.53 12.24 -14.72
N ILE A 111 12.46 11.37 -14.35
CA ILE A 111 12.17 10.13 -13.59
C ILE A 111 11.43 10.41 -12.29
N ALA A 112 11.73 11.53 -11.61
CA ALA A 112 11.07 11.90 -10.36
C ALA A 112 9.58 12.18 -10.57
N THR A 113 9.23 12.90 -11.67
CA THR A 113 7.84 13.20 -12.02
C THR A 113 7.10 11.92 -12.43
N ALA A 114 7.72 11.08 -13.27
CA ALA A 114 7.12 9.81 -13.69
C ALA A 114 6.85 8.88 -12.52
N MET A 115 7.80 8.75 -11.58
CA MET A 115 7.63 7.96 -10.37
C MET A 115 6.56 8.55 -9.43
N ALA A 116 6.47 9.87 -9.30
CA ALA A 116 5.43 10.51 -8.51
C ALA A 116 4.03 10.22 -9.07
N ILE A 117 3.84 10.31 -10.38
CA ILE A 117 2.58 9.96 -11.05
C ILE A 117 2.26 8.48 -10.83
N PHE A 118 3.25 7.61 -11.00
CA PHE A 118 3.08 6.17 -10.80
C PHE A 118 2.66 5.83 -9.37
N VAL A 119 3.35 6.36 -8.36
CA VAL A 119 3.05 6.11 -6.94
C VAL A 119 1.67 6.66 -6.58
N ASN A 120 1.29 7.83 -7.11
CA ASN A 120 -0.03 8.42 -6.88
C ASN A 120 -1.19 7.62 -7.50
N SER A 121 -0.93 6.71 -8.43
CA SER A 121 -1.94 5.76 -8.91
C SER A 121 -2.49 4.85 -7.81
N TRP A 122 -1.73 4.64 -6.74
CA TRP A 122 -2.14 3.79 -5.62
C TRP A 122 -3.28 4.42 -4.79
N PRO A 123 -3.12 5.59 -4.17
CA PRO A 123 -4.21 6.24 -3.45
C PRO A 123 -5.41 6.56 -4.36
N ALA A 124 -5.18 6.97 -5.61
CA ALA A 124 -6.25 7.21 -6.57
C ALA A 124 -7.07 5.95 -6.87
N GLY A 125 -6.43 4.80 -7.06
CA GLY A 125 -7.10 3.53 -7.28
C GLY A 125 -7.92 3.07 -6.08
N ILE A 126 -7.43 3.27 -4.85
CA ILE A 126 -8.17 2.98 -3.62
C ILE A 126 -9.38 3.92 -3.50
N ALA A 127 -9.19 5.23 -3.71
CA ALA A 127 -10.26 6.21 -3.63
C ALA A 127 -11.39 5.89 -4.64
N LEU A 128 -11.01 5.57 -5.88
CA LEU A 128 -11.98 5.17 -6.91
C LEU A 128 -12.76 3.92 -6.51
N SER A 129 -12.11 2.93 -5.91
CA SER A 129 -12.75 1.72 -5.40
C SER A 129 -13.78 2.03 -4.31
N LEU A 130 -13.43 2.89 -3.35
CA LEU A 130 -14.29 3.29 -2.23
C LEU A 130 -15.54 4.07 -2.68
N VAL A 131 -15.46 4.79 -3.80
CA VAL A 131 -16.59 5.53 -4.36
C VAL A 131 -17.47 4.66 -5.26
N SER A 132 -16.85 3.81 -6.08
CA SER A 132 -17.58 3.10 -7.14
C SER A 132 -18.10 1.72 -6.74
N LEU A 133 -17.36 0.96 -5.92
CA LEU A 133 -17.72 -0.42 -5.62
C LEU A 133 -18.89 -0.57 -4.62
N PRO A 134 -19.02 0.25 -3.55
CA PRO A 134 -20.16 0.12 -2.64
C PRO A 134 -21.53 0.31 -3.29
N PRO A 135 -21.78 1.30 -4.18
CA PRO A 135 -23.04 1.40 -4.91
C PRO A 135 -23.32 0.16 -5.79
N ILE A 136 -22.29 -0.39 -6.45
CA ILE A 136 -22.43 -1.60 -7.25
C ILE A 136 -22.82 -2.79 -6.36
N ALA A 137 -22.16 -2.91 -5.21
CA ALA A 137 -22.43 -3.99 -4.26
C ALA A 137 -23.86 -3.94 -3.70
N THR A 138 -24.36 -2.74 -3.37
CA THR A 138 -25.72 -2.56 -2.85
C THR A 138 -26.79 -2.80 -3.89
N ALA A 139 -26.51 -2.49 -5.16
CA ALA A 139 -27.47 -2.68 -6.27
C ALA A 139 -27.46 -4.11 -6.86
N PHE A 140 -26.30 -4.73 -6.97
CA PHE A 140 -26.09 -5.97 -7.75
C PHE A 140 -25.40 -7.08 -6.97
N GLY A 141 -25.05 -6.86 -5.70
CA GLY A 141 -24.37 -7.85 -4.85
C GLY A 141 -22.84 -7.83 -4.96
N VAL A 142 -22.21 -8.59 -4.07
CA VAL A 142 -20.73 -8.67 -3.95
C VAL A 142 -20.08 -9.28 -5.20
N GLU A 143 -20.75 -10.23 -5.86
CA GLU A 143 -20.27 -10.84 -7.10
C GLU A 143 -20.07 -9.82 -8.21
N ALA A 144 -20.98 -8.86 -8.34
CA ALA A 144 -20.88 -7.77 -9.31
C ALA A 144 -19.67 -6.87 -9.05
N VAL A 145 -19.27 -6.70 -7.78
CA VAL A 145 -18.04 -5.98 -7.42
C VAL A 145 -16.82 -6.70 -7.99
N TYR A 146 -16.69 -7.99 -7.74
CA TYR A 146 -15.55 -8.77 -8.24
C TYR A 146 -15.53 -8.85 -9.77
N LEU A 147 -16.71 -8.98 -10.40
CA LEU A 147 -16.81 -8.93 -11.87
C LEU A 147 -16.40 -7.56 -12.43
N THR A 148 -16.79 -6.45 -11.78
CA THR A 148 -16.37 -5.10 -12.18
C THR A 148 -14.85 -4.95 -12.12
N VAL A 149 -14.24 -5.47 -11.06
CA VAL A 149 -12.78 -5.47 -10.91
C VAL A 149 -12.13 -6.36 -11.98
N ALA A 150 -12.66 -7.56 -12.22
CA ALA A 150 -12.17 -8.47 -13.25
C ALA A 150 -12.23 -7.84 -14.65
N VAL A 151 -13.34 -7.17 -15.00
CA VAL A 151 -13.48 -6.43 -16.26
C VAL A 151 -12.44 -5.33 -16.36
N SER A 152 -12.21 -4.57 -15.28
CA SER A 152 -11.20 -3.52 -15.27
C SER A 152 -9.79 -4.07 -15.51
N ILE A 153 -9.47 -5.23 -14.94
CA ILE A 153 -8.17 -5.91 -15.14
C ILE A 153 -8.07 -6.43 -16.57
N ALA A 154 -9.13 -7.03 -17.11
CA ALA A 154 -9.18 -7.53 -18.50
C ALA A 154 -8.98 -6.38 -19.50
N LEU A 155 -9.63 -5.23 -19.29
CA LEU A 155 -9.42 -4.04 -20.10
C LEU A 155 -7.97 -3.56 -20.01
N GLY A 156 -7.39 -3.53 -18.82
CA GLY A 156 -5.96 -3.19 -18.61
C GLY A 156 -5.03 -4.17 -19.32
N LEU A 157 -5.34 -5.48 -19.31
CA LEU A 157 -4.58 -6.51 -20.02
C LEU A 157 -4.63 -6.30 -21.55
N VAL A 158 -5.82 -6.09 -22.10
CA VAL A 158 -6.02 -5.84 -23.53
C VAL A 158 -5.30 -4.56 -23.94
N PHE A 159 -5.48 -3.47 -23.19
CA PHE A 159 -4.82 -2.20 -23.45
C PHE A 159 -3.29 -2.33 -23.42
N PHE A 160 -2.75 -3.00 -22.39
CA PHE A 160 -1.30 -3.22 -22.29
C PHE A 160 -0.77 -4.07 -23.44
N ALA A 161 -1.48 -5.15 -23.82
CA ALA A 161 -1.10 -6.01 -24.92
C ALA A 161 -1.12 -5.27 -26.28
N ALA A 162 -2.06 -4.34 -26.48
CA ALA A 162 -2.21 -3.58 -27.72
C ALA A 162 -1.21 -2.40 -27.84
N VAL A 163 -0.93 -1.72 -26.72
CA VAL A 163 -0.24 -0.42 -26.75
C VAL A 163 1.24 -0.53 -26.37
N TYR A 164 1.63 -1.53 -25.57
CA TYR A 164 3.00 -1.58 -25.05
C TYR A 164 4.02 -2.00 -26.14
N PRO A 165 4.85 -1.08 -26.63
CA PRO A 165 5.96 -1.42 -27.51
C PRO A 165 7.10 -2.04 -26.69
N SER A 166 7.91 -2.88 -27.31
CA SER A 166 9.13 -3.37 -26.63
C SER A 166 10.04 -2.18 -26.31
N PRO A 167 10.58 -2.08 -25.08
CA PRO A 167 11.44 -0.98 -24.70
C PRO A 167 12.66 -0.91 -25.63
N PRO A 168 13.20 0.29 -25.86
CA PRO A 168 14.51 0.42 -26.49
C PRO A 168 15.50 -0.47 -25.72
N LYS A 169 16.34 -1.22 -26.43
CA LYS A 169 17.44 -1.97 -25.80
C LYS A 169 18.43 -0.98 -25.19
N THR A 170 18.10 -0.44 -24.04
CA THR A 170 19.08 0.26 -23.22
C THR A 170 20.01 -0.81 -22.67
N THR A 171 21.24 -0.78 -23.14
CA THR A 171 22.37 -1.45 -22.50
C THR A 171 22.56 -0.80 -21.12
N THR A 172 21.70 -1.14 -20.17
CA THR A 172 21.99 -0.90 -18.76
C THR A 172 23.20 -1.77 -18.47
N THR A 173 24.38 -1.19 -18.55
CA THR A 173 25.59 -1.75 -17.97
C THR A 173 25.21 -2.15 -16.54
N ALA A 174 25.18 -3.45 -16.31
CA ALA A 174 25.02 -4.02 -14.98
C ALA A 174 26.15 -3.43 -14.13
N VAL A 175 25.85 -2.36 -13.40
CA VAL A 175 26.76 -1.81 -12.42
C VAL A 175 26.98 -2.91 -11.39
N GLY A 176 28.18 -3.36 -11.32
CA GLY A 176 28.85 -4.31 -10.45
C GLY A 176 28.02 -5.16 -9.50
N GLY A 177 28.49 -6.38 -9.29
CA GLY A 177 27.81 -7.45 -8.54
C GLY A 177 27.06 -6.96 -7.30
N SER A 178 25.82 -7.39 -7.19
CA SER A 178 24.96 -7.12 -6.04
C SER A 178 25.57 -7.78 -4.79
N SER A 179 26.06 -6.97 -3.84
CA SER A 179 26.62 -7.44 -2.58
C SER A 179 25.60 -7.29 -1.44
N TRP A 180 25.69 -8.20 -0.47
CA TRP A 180 24.91 -8.09 0.75
C TRP A 180 25.35 -6.89 1.58
N PRO A 181 24.40 -6.12 2.16
CA PRO A 181 24.74 -5.06 3.09
C PRO A 181 25.43 -5.61 4.33
N ASP A 182 26.38 -4.86 4.88
CA ASP A 182 27.00 -5.17 6.16
C ASP A 182 25.97 -5.13 7.31
N ARG A 183 26.32 -5.71 8.47
CA ARG A 183 25.41 -5.88 9.60
C ARG A 183 24.78 -4.56 10.04
N THR A 184 25.53 -3.47 10.04
CA THR A 184 25.04 -2.15 10.49
C THR A 184 24.06 -1.54 9.49
N THR A 185 24.36 -1.63 8.19
CA THR A 185 23.44 -1.25 7.10
C THR A 185 22.18 -2.13 7.13
N PHE A 186 22.31 -3.43 7.38
CA PHE A 186 21.17 -4.34 7.49
C PHE A 186 20.21 -3.94 8.63
N VAL A 187 20.72 -3.62 9.82
CA VAL A 187 19.92 -3.14 10.96
C VAL A 187 19.23 -1.81 10.64
N ALA A 188 19.95 -0.89 9.98
CA ALA A 188 19.38 0.38 9.55
C ALA A 188 18.24 0.19 8.53
N LEU A 189 18.39 -0.74 7.59
CA LEU A 189 17.35 -1.09 6.63
C LEU A 189 16.12 -1.72 7.29
N ILE A 190 16.32 -2.56 8.32
CA ILE A 190 15.20 -3.09 9.11
C ILE A 190 14.45 -1.94 9.77
N ALA A 191 15.13 -1.01 10.43
CA ALA A 191 14.48 0.13 11.06
C ALA A 191 13.73 1.01 10.04
N ALA A 192 14.36 1.34 8.90
CA ALA A 192 13.72 2.10 7.84
C ALA A 192 12.51 1.37 7.23
N GLY A 193 12.63 0.06 6.99
CA GLY A 193 11.55 -0.78 6.45
C GLY A 193 10.38 -0.90 7.42
N LEU A 194 10.66 -1.01 8.72
CA LEU A 194 9.63 -1.01 9.76
C LEU A 194 8.93 0.35 9.87
N ILE A 195 9.66 1.47 9.83
CA ILE A 195 9.06 2.82 9.81
C ILE A 195 8.09 2.94 8.63
N TRP A 196 8.54 2.60 7.43
CA TRP A 196 7.70 2.64 6.23
C TRP A 196 6.50 1.70 6.33
N GLY A 197 6.73 0.46 6.78
CA GLY A 197 5.70 -0.55 6.89
C GLY A 197 4.63 -0.20 7.93
N LEU A 198 5.04 0.20 9.15
CA LEU A 198 4.11 0.59 10.22
C LEU A 198 3.31 1.85 9.88
N PHE A 199 3.94 2.83 9.23
CA PHE A 199 3.21 3.99 8.70
C PHE A 199 2.11 3.57 7.72
N ASN A 200 2.44 2.70 6.76
CA ASN A 200 1.46 2.20 5.79
C ASN A 200 0.38 1.34 6.44
N VAL A 201 0.69 0.57 7.49
CA VAL A 201 -0.31 -0.15 8.29
C VAL A 201 -1.26 0.85 8.94
N GLY A 202 -0.75 1.89 9.60
CA GLY A 202 -1.60 2.95 10.18
C GLY A 202 -2.50 3.59 9.12
N PHE A 203 -1.94 3.94 7.96
CA PHE A 203 -2.70 4.50 6.85
C PHE A 203 -3.75 3.51 6.31
N ALA A 204 -3.40 2.22 6.24
CA ALA A 204 -4.31 1.17 5.78
C ALA A 204 -5.53 1.00 6.69
N MET A 205 -5.43 1.27 7.98
CA MET A 205 -6.58 1.17 8.89
C MET A 205 -7.74 2.07 8.45
N ILE A 206 -7.45 3.24 7.90
CA ILE A 206 -8.47 4.18 7.43
C ILE A 206 -9.30 3.57 6.31
N PHE A 207 -8.66 3.14 5.23
CA PHE A 207 -9.38 2.66 4.05
C PHE A 207 -9.84 1.19 4.15
N SER A 208 -9.25 0.41 5.07
CA SER A 208 -9.64 -0.99 5.30
C SER A 208 -10.79 -1.13 6.30
N PHE A 209 -10.79 -0.35 7.37
CA PHE A 209 -11.78 -0.45 8.45
C PHE A 209 -12.68 0.80 8.56
N GLY A 210 -12.32 1.90 7.90
CA GLY A 210 -13.10 3.14 7.91
C GLY A 210 -14.53 2.97 7.41
N PRO A 211 -14.77 2.31 6.26
CA PRO A 211 -16.12 2.05 5.80
C PRO A 211 -16.96 1.26 6.81
N SER A 212 -16.37 0.21 7.41
CA SER A 212 -17.05 -0.60 8.45
C SER A 212 -17.35 0.23 9.70
N MET A 213 -16.37 1.01 10.19
CA MET A 213 -16.52 1.88 11.37
C MET A 213 -17.63 2.92 11.17
N LEU A 214 -17.71 3.56 10.00
CA LEU A 214 -18.78 4.51 9.70
C LEU A 214 -20.13 3.83 9.51
N ASN A 215 -20.15 2.61 8.93
CA ASN A 215 -21.37 1.81 8.82
C ASN A 215 -21.92 1.40 10.19
N GLU A 216 -21.06 1.01 11.13
CA GLU A 216 -21.45 0.78 12.54
C GLU A 216 -22.06 2.03 13.20
N ARG A 217 -21.69 3.23 12.74
CA ARG A 217 -22.26 4.54 13.18
C ARG A 217 -23.51 4.96 12.38
N GLY A 218 -24.10 4.06 11.59
CA GLY A 218 -25.35 4.28 10.86
C GLY A 218 -25.19 4.93 9.48
N TRP A 219 -23.96 5.12 8.97
CA TRP A 219 -23.75 5.59 7.61
C TRP A 219 -24.08 4.48 6.59
N SER A 220 -24.66 4.84 5.45
CA SER A 220 -24.75 3.88 4.35
C SER A 220 -23.36 3.49 3.87
N ILE A 221 -23.20 2.26 3.36
CA ILE A 221 -21.91 1.75 2.88
C ILE A 221 -21.32 2.67 1.81
N SER A 222 -22.16 3.21 0.91
CA SER A 222 -21.75 4.14 -0.14
C SER A 222 -21.28 5.49 0.44
N ALA A 223 -22.01 6.05 1.41
CA ALA A 223 -21.61 7.31 2.05
C ALA A 223 -20.32 7.14 2.86
N ALA A 224 -20.18 6.03 3.57
CA ALA A 224 -18.98 5.69 4.32
C ALA A 224 -17.74 5.58 3.39
N GLY A 225 -17.86 4.83 2.29
CA GLY A 225 -16.80 4.71 1.28
C GLY A 225 -16.42 6.06 0.68
N SER A 226 -17.40 6.87 0.30
CA SER A 226 -17.16 8.22 -0.25
C SER A 226 -16.47 9.14 0.75
N ALA A 227 -16.88 9.15 2.02
CA ALA A 227 -16.24 9.95 3.06
C ALA A 227 -14.76 9.54 3.27
N ILE A 228 -14.49 8.25 3.37
CA ILE A 228 -13.11 7.74 3.52
C ILE A 228 -12.26 8.02 2.27
N SER A 229 -12.83 8.03 1.07
CA SER A 229 -12.11 8.33 -0.17
C SER A 229 -11.49 9.73 -0.19
N ILE A 230 -12.06 10.71 0.57
CA ILE A 230 -11.51 12.06 0.70
C ILE A 230 -10.06 12.02 1.17
N VAL A 231 -9.74 11.15 2.13
CA VAL A 231 -8.37 10.99 2.63
C VAL A 231 -7.41 10.65 1.48
N LEU A 232 -7.81 9.75 0.60
CA LEU A 232 -6.96 9.23 -0.48
C LEU A 232 -6.77 10.26 -1.59
N TRP A 233 -7.84 10.99 -1.95
CA TRP A 233 -7.75 12.09 -2.92
C TRP A 233 -6.85 13.22 -2.44
N LEU A 234 -6.95 13.58 -1.16
CA LEU A 234 -6.10 14.62 -0.57
C LEU A 234 -4.65 14.12 -0.35
N ALA A 235 -4.44 12.83 -0.11
CA ALA A 235 -3.11 12.25 -0.01
C ALA A 235 -2.31 12.41 -1.31
N VAL A 236 -2.97 12.38 -2.49
CA VAL A 236 -2.34 12.65 -3.79
C VAL A 236 -1.63 14.02 -3.82
N ILE A 237 -2.19 14.99 -3.09
CA ILE A 237 -1.63 16.36 -2.98
C ILE A 237 -0.66 16.45 -1.81
N SER A 238 -0.99 15.88 -0.65
CA SER A 238 -0.22 16.05 0.58
C SER A 238 1.13 15.31 0.54
N VAL A 239 1.24 14.20 -0.20
CA VAL A 239 2.51 13.46 -0.33
C VAL A 239 3.62 14.28 -1.02
N PRO A 240 3.40 14.86 -2.21
CA PRO A 240 4.40 15.75 -2.82
C PRO A 240 4.69 16.99 -1.98
N LEU A 241 3.65 17.55 -1.35
CA LEU A 241 3.79 18.72 -0.49
C LEU A 241 4.72 18.43 0.70
N GLY A 242 4.62 17.23 1.29
CA GLY A 242 5.47 16.79 2.39
C GLY A 242 6.95 16.71 2.02
N GLY A 243 7.26 16.18 0.83
CA GLY A 243 8.62 16.16 0.30
C GLY A 243 9.17 17.59 0.11
N PHE A 244 8.40 18.44 -0.58
CA PHE A 244 8.77 19.85 -0.78
C PHE A 244 9.01 20.59 0.55
N LEU A 245 8.14 20.39 1.54
CA LEU A 245 8.24 21.04 2.85
C LEU A 245 9.48 20.55 3.61
N ALA A 246 9.80 19.26 3.54
CA ALA A 246 10.97 18.67 4.16
C ALA A 246 12.27 19.27 3.61
N ASP A 247 12.35 19.41 2.28
CA ASP A 247 13.50 20.01 1.60
C ASP A 247 13.64 21.51 1.94
N ARG A 248 12.52 22.25 1.94
CA ARG A 248 12.54 23.69 2.22
C ARG A 248 12.88 24.03 3.67
N ILE A 249 12.37 23.26 4.63
CA ILE A 249 12.66 23.47 6.06
C ILE A 249 14.04 22.92 6.43
N GLY A 250 14.58 21.95 5.65
CA GLY A 250 15.87 21.31 5.95
C GLY A 250 15.83 20.43 7.22
N ARG A 251 14.64 20.03 7.68
CA ARG A 251 14.45 19.21 8.89
C ARG A 251 13.54 17.99 8.59
N PRO A 252 13.97 17.05 7.74
CA PRO A 252 13.13 15.90 7.33
C PRO A 252 12.70 15.05 8.52
N ASN A 253 13.54 14.87 9.53
CA ASN A 253 13.20 14.11 10.74
C ASN A 253 12.05 14.73 11.54
N LEU A 254 11.97 16.08 11.59
CA LEU A 254 10.89 16.80 12.26
C LEU A 254 9.56 16.59 11.51
N ILE A 255 9.57 16.69 10.18
CA ILE A 255 8.38 16.46 9.33
C ILE A 255 7.91 15.02 9.47
N LEU A 256 8.84 14.05 9.47
CA LEU A 256 8.51 12.65 9.64
C LEU A 256 7.89 12.39 11.01
N ALA A 257 8.59 12.74 12.09
CA ALA A 257 8.12 12.46 13.45
C ALA A 257 6.83 13.23 13.78
N GLY A 258 6.80 14.54 13.49
CA GLY A 258 5.64 15.39 13.71
C GLY A 258 4.42 14.96 12.89
N GLY A 259 4.63 14.63 11.61
CA GLY A 259 3.57 14.12 10.74
C GLY A 259 2.97 12.80 11.24
N CYS A 260 3.80 11.86 11.72
CA CYS A 260 3.30 10.61 12.33
C CYS A 260 2.50 10.85 13.61
N ILE A 261 2.97 11.78 14.48
CA ILE A 261 2.26 12.10 15.73
C ILE A 261 0.91 12.75 15.42
N VAL A 262 0.88 13.75 14.54
CA VAL A 262 -0.37 14.41 14.13
C VAL A 262 -1.33 13.41 13.52
N PHE A 263 -0.83 12.54 12.64
CA PHE A 263 -1.65 11.49 12.04
C PHE A 263 -2.18 10.51 13.09
N ALA A 264 -1.37 10.09 14.06
CA ALA A 264 -1.80 9.22 15.16
C ALA A 264 -2.91 9.87 16.01
N VAL A 265 -2.80 11.16 16.32
CA VAL A 265 -3.85 11.91 17.03
C VAL A 265 -5.15 11.93 16.22
N LEU A 266 -5.08 12.23 14.93
CA LEU A 266 -6.26 12.27 14.07
C LEU A 266 -6.89 10.88 13.91
N MET A 267 -6.10 9.81 13.87
CA MET A 267 -6.57 8.42 13.90
C MET A 267 -7.37 8.10 15.17
N LEU A 268 -6.90 8.60 16.32
CA LEU A 268 -7.59 8.43 17.60
C LEU A 268 -8.90 9.24 17.67
N VAL A 269 -8.92 10.41 17.05
CA VAL A 269 -10.08 11.32 17.03
C VAL A 269 -11.16 10.82 16.10
N LEU A 270 -10.84 10.30 14.92
CA LEU A 270 -11.82 9.97 13.87
C LEU A 270 -12.98 9.08 14.35
N PRO A 271 -12.78 7.95 15.04
CA PRO A 271 -13.90 7.11 15.50
C PRO A 271 -14.70 7.73 16.64
N ARG A 272 -14.18 8.78 17.30
CA ARG A 272 -14.75 9.42 18.50
C ARG A 272 -15.39 10.79 18.21
N SER A 273 -15.19 11.32 17.00
CA SER A 273 -15.68 12.65 16.61
C SER A 273 -16.94 12.54 15.75
N ASP A 274 -17.88 13.44 15.97
CA ASP A 274 -19.05 13.59 15.08
C ASP A 274 -18.70 14.41 13.83
N ALA A 275 -17.60 15.17 13.87
CA ALA A 275 -17.10 15.96 12.76
C ALA A 275 -16.29 15.07 11.77
N VAL A 276 -16.91 14.00 11.26
CA VAL A 276 -16.24 12.99 10.42
C VAL A 276 -15.58 13.63 9.19
N ILE A 277 -16.31 14.45 8.44
CA ILE A 277 -15.81 15.01 7.16
C ILE A 277 -14.61 15.93 7.40
N SER A 278 -14.63 16.79 8.41
CA SER A 278 -13.49 17.64 8.72
C SER A 278 -12.29 16.84 9.21
N THR A 279 -12.53 15.76 9.97
CA THR A 279 -11.44 14.90 10.46
C THR A 279 -10.79 14.11 9.32
N VAL A 280 -11.55 13.49 8.40
CA VAL A 280 -10.99 12.80 7.24
C VAL A 280 -10.27 13.78 6.29
N THR A 281 -10.76 15.01 6.17
CA THR A 281 -10.09 16.07 5.40
C THR A 281 -8.74 16.43 6.04
N ALA A 282 -8.68 16.62 7.35
CA ALA A 282 -7.45 16.88 8.06
C ALA A 282 -6.45 15.72 7.93
N ILE A 283 -6.92 14.47 8.05
CA ILE A 283 -6.10 13.28 7.82
C ILE A 283 -5.53 13.31 6.40
N GLY A 284 -6.35 13.52 5.38
CA GLY A 284 -5.91 13.52 3.98
C GLY A 284 -4.84 14.57 3.68
N LEU A 285 -4.97 15.77 4.26
CA LEU A 285 -4.02 16.87 4.08
C LEU A 285 -2.70 16.67 4.85
N LEU A 286 -2.71 15.97 5.98
CA LEU A 286 -1.57 15.91 6.89
C LEU A 286 -0.85 14.55 6.89
N SER A 287 -1.56 13.44 6.59
CA SER A 287 -0.97 12.10 6.61
C SER A 287 0.09 11.86 5.53
N GLY A 288 0.04 12.58 4.41
CA GLY A 288 1.04 12.45 3.34
C GLY A 288 2.38 13.13 3.63
N LEU A 289 2.42 14.08 4.57
CA LEU A 289 3.62 14.89 4.85
C LEU A 289 4.87 14.06 5.22
N PRO A 290 4.79 13.00 6.04
CA PRO A 290 5.96 12.21 6.41
C PRO A 290 6.48 11.26 5.31
N VAL A 291 5.72 11.04 4.24
CA VAL A 291 6.01 10.01 3.20
C VAL A 291 7.34 10.28 2.48
N GLY A 292 7.58 11.52 2.02
CA GLY A 292 8.81 11.89 1.34
C GLY A 292 10.06 11.62 2.18
N PRO A 293 10.15 12.17 3.40
CA PRO A 293 11.23 11.86 4.34
C PRO A 293 11.41 10.36 4.64
N MET A 294 10.33 9.60 4.78
CA MET A 294 10.42 8.14 5.01
C MET A 294 11.06 7.40 3.84
N MET A 295 10.64 7.72 2.62
CA MET A 295 11.17 7.09 1.41
C MET A 295 12.65 7.44 1.15
N SER A 296 13.17 8.49 1.76
CA SER A 296 14.60 8.85 1.67
C SER A 296 15.49 8.04 2.64
N LEU A 297 14.93 7.44 3.70
CA LEU A 297 15.73 6.73 4.73
C LEU A 297 16.65 5.64 4.16
N PRO A 298 16.21 4.74 3.26
CA PRO A 298 17.10 3.74 2.68
C PRO A 298 18.26 4.35 1.90
N ALA A 299 18.04 5.49 1.22
CA ALA A 299 19.09 6.14 0.44
C ALA A 299 20.25 6.68 1.29
N HIS A 300 20.00 7.00 2.57
CA HIS A 300 21.04 7.48 3.48
C HIS A 300 22.05 6.38 3.88
N VAL A 301 21.65 5.11 3.80
CA VAL A 301 22.46 3.98 4.29
C VAL A 301 22.93 3.04 3.18
N LEU A 302 22.29 3.09 2.00
CA LEU A 302 22.59 2.20 0.87
C LEU A 302 23.68 2.78 -0.05
N LYS A 303 24.70 1.98 -0.32
CA LYS A 303 25.67 2.21 -1.38
C LYS A 303 25.14 1.66 -2.71
N ALA A 304 25.75 2.06 -3.83
CA ALA A 304 25.34 1.61 -5.15
C ALA A 304 25.33 0.07 -5.29
N GLU A 305 26.37 -0.61 -4.73
CA GLU A 305 26.57 -2.05 -4.82
C GLU A 305 25.54 -2.84 -3.96
N THR A 306 25.04 -2.26 -2.87
CA THR A 306 24.09 -2.91 -1.94
C THR A 306 22.65 -2.50 -2.20
N ARG A 307 22.38 -1.54 -3.11
CA ARG A 307 21.06 -0.92 -3.30
C ARG A 307 19.98 -1.91 -3.68
N ALA A 308 20.27 -2.83 -4.60
CA ALA A 308 19.27 -3.79 -5.09
C ALA A 308 18.78 -4.74 -3.98
N ILE A 309 19.71 -5.35 -3.22
CA ILE A 309 19.37 -6.25 -2.11
C ILE A 309 18.75 -5.44 -0.96
N GLY A 310 19.31 -4.27 -0.64
CA GLY A 310 18.81 -3.43 0.43
C GLY A 310 17.37 -2.96 0.21
N MET A 311 17.01 -2.55 -1.00
CA MET A 311 15.62 -2.22 -1.34
C MET A 311 14.71 -3.44 -1.31
N GLY A 312 15.21 -4.62 -1.69
CA GLY A 312 14.48 -5.87 -1.52
C GLY A 312 14.14 -6.16 -0.05
N ILE A 313 15.09 -6.01 0.86
CA ILE A 313 14.88 -6.15 2.31
C ILE A 313 13.83 -5.14 2.80
N PHE A 314 13.96 -3.87 2.41
CA PHE A 314 13.04 -2.80 2.76
C PHE A 314 11.59 -3.12 2.34
N TYR A 315 11.39 -3.55 1.09
CA TYR A 315 10.04 -3.90 0.60
C TYR A 315 9.52 -5.22 1.16
N THR A 316 10.37 -6.19 1.49
CA THR A 316 9.95 -7.42 2.17
C THR A 316 9.35 -7.11 3.54
N LEU A 317 9.97 -6.19 4.30
CA LEU A 317 9.42 -5.71 5.58
C LEU A 317 8.09 -4.96 5.39
N TYR A 318 7.99 -4.12 4.36
CA TYR A 318 6.74 -3.47 4.00
C TYR A 318 5.63 -4.49 3.73
N TYR A 319 5.88 -5.52 2.91
CA TYR A 319 4.86 -6.53 2.63
C TYR A 319 4.52 -7.37 3.86
N ALA A 320 5.51 -7.66 4.72
CA ALA A 320 5.27 -8.36 5.98
C ALA A 320 4.33 -7.58 6.91
N THR A 321 4.60 -6.30 7.09
CA THR A 321 3.77 -5.45 7.94
C THR A 321 2.38 -5.24 7.33
N MET A 322 2.27 -5.03 6.03
CA MET A 322 0.99 -4.88 5.33
C MET A 322 0.17 -6.16 5.29
N MET A 323 0.80 -7.33 5.33
CA MET A 323 0.10 -8.60 5.52
C MET A 323 -0.44 -8.73 6.96
N LEU A 324 0.42 -8.48 7.96
CA LEU A 324 0.06 -8.71 9.36
C LEU A 324 -0.81 -7.61 9.95
N GLY A 325 -0.65 -6.36 9.52
CA GLY A 325 -1.36 -5.21 10.06
C GLY A 325 -2.88 -5.36 10.07
N PRO A 326 -3.53 -5.61 8.93
CA PRO A 326 -4.98 -5.82 8.87
C PRO A 326 -5.46 -7.04 9.66
N VAL A 327 -4.62 -8.08 9.77
CA VAL A 327 -4.93 -9.28 10.59
C VAL A 327 -5.02 -8.92 12.06
N VAL A 328 -4.01 -8.22 12.58
CA VAL A 328 -3.98 -7.79 13.99
C VAL A 328 -5.11 -6.80 14.27
N ALA A 329 -5.32 -5.85 13.38
CA ALA A 329 -6.41 -4.87 13.49
C ALA A 329 -7.80 -5.55 13.47
N GLY A 330 -8.00 -6.52 12.57
CA GLY A 330 -9.24 -7.29 12.49
C GLY A 330 -9.48 -8.15 13.74
N ALA A 331 -8.41 -8.73 14.31
CA ALA A 331 -8.50 -9.44 15.60
C ALA A 331 -8.87 -8.50 16.76
N ALA A 332 -8.28 -7.29 16.80
CA ALA A 332 -8.65 -6.26 17.77
C ALA A 332 -10.11 -5.82 17.61
N ALA A 333 -10.56 -5.58 16.38
CA ALA A 333 -11.94 -5.24 16.08
C ALA A 333 -12.92 -6.35 16.50
N LYS A 334 -12.58 -7.62 16.23
CA LYS A 334 -13.37 -8.78 16.67
C LYS A 334 -13.47 -8.87 18.19
N SER A 335 -12.37 -8.66 18.93
CA SER A 335 -12.34 -8.77 20.38
C SER A 335 -13.16 -7.69 21.08
N THR A 336 -13.28 -6.52 20.47
CA THR A 336 -14.06 -5.39 21.02
C THR A 336 -15.48 -5.32 20.46
N GLY A 337 -15.77 -6.04 19.36
CA GLY A 337 -17.02 -5.92 18.63
C GLY A 337 -17.15 -4.61 17.84
N GLN A 338 -16.09 -3.83 17.68
CA GLN A 338 -16.10 -2.51 17.03
C GLN A 338 -14.92 -2.32 16.08
N ALA A 339 -15.18 -1.89 14.86
CA ALA A 339 -14.14 -1.56 13.88
C ALA A 339 -13.25 -0.38 14.34
N ALA A 340 -13.70 0.44 15.29
CA ALA A 340 -12.93 1.52 15.90
C ALA A 340 -11.60 1.03 16.53
N ALA A 341 -11.54 -0.20 17.04
CA ALA A 341 -10.32 -0.77 17.61
C ALA A 341 -9.16 -0.89 16.59
N ALA A 342 -9.47 -1.00 15.30
CA ALA A 342 -8.46 -0.96 14.24
C ALA A 342 -7.76 0.41 14.16
N PHE A 343 -8.47 1.49 14.48
CA PHE A 343 -7.91 2.84 14.53
C PHE A 343 -7.02 3.05 15.76
N ASP A 344 -7.40 2.47 16.91
CA ASP A 344 -6.56 2.48 18.11
C ASP A 344 -5.26 1.72 17.86
N PHE A 345 -5.31 0.56 17.22
CA PHE A 345 -4.12 -0.16 16.74
C PHE A 345 -3.30 0.69 15.76
N GLY A 346 -3.96 1.33 14.77
CA GLY A 346 -3.32 2.25 13.84
C GLY A 346 -2.58 3.40 14.53
N THR A 347 -3.18 3.94 15.60
CA THR A 347 -2.54 4.97 16.44
C THR A 347 -1.25 4.47 17.07
N ILE A 348 -1.27 3.26 17.66
CA ILE A 348 -0.09 2.65 18.31
C ILE A 348 1.05 2.46 17.32
N VAL A 349 0.78 1.90 16.13
CA VAL A 349 1.82 1.66 15.13
C VAL A 349 2.39 2.96 14.54
N LEU A 350 1.57 4.01 14.41
CA LEU A 350 2.03 5.33 13.99
C LEU A 350 2.94 5.98 15.04
N LEU A 351 2.63 5.84 16.33
CA LEU A 351 3.47 6.35 17.42
C LEU A 351 4.78 5.57 17.56
N ALA A 352 4.85 4.33 17.08
CA ALA A 352 6.10 3.58 17.01
C ALA A 352 7.09 4.16 15.97
N CYS A 353 6.61 4.85 14.92
CA CYS A 353 7.46 5.40 13.87
C CYS A 353 8.48 6.43 14.38
N PRO A 354 8.12 7.45 15.19
CA PRO A 354 9.08 8.38 15.78
C PRO A 354 10.12 7.70 16.68
N ILE A 355 9.72 6.66 17.43
CA ILE A 355 10.62 5.88 18.30
C ILE A 355 11.66 5.14 17.45
N LEU A 356 11.22 4.48 16.38
CA LEU A 356 12.10 3.80 15.45
C LEU A 356 13.01 4.79 14.70
N LEU A 357 12.51 5.97 14.35
CA LEU A 357 13.32 7.03 13.74
C LEU A 357 14.44 7.50 14.70
N TRP A 358 14.12 7.67 15.97
CA TRP A 358 15.11 8.02 16.98
C TRP A 358 16.20 6.93 17.09
N ALA A 359 15.81 5.65 17.09
CA ALA A 359 16.75 4.54 17.08
C ALA A 359 17.59 4.50 15.78
N PHE A 360 16.96 4.69 14.62
CA PHE A 360 17.63 4.78 13.32
C PHE A 360 18.72 5.86 13.31
N ASN A 361 18.42 7.06 13.78
CA ASN A 361 19.37 8.18 13.81
C ASN A 361 20.56 7.97 14.75
N ARG A 362 20.49 6.99 15.64
CA ARG A 362 21.63 6.61 16.51
C ARG A 362 22.61 5.65 15.85
N LEU A 363 22.23 5.02 14.75
CA LEU A 363 23.11 4.13 14.00
C LEU A 363 24.23 4.92 13.31
N PRO A 364 25.49 4.43 13.33
CA PRO A 364 26.64 5.18 12.80
C PRO A 364 26.50 5.60 11.33
N GLN A 365 25.81 4.80 10.54
CA GLN A 365 25.65 5.01 9.09
C GLN A 365 24.51 5.97 8.72
N ALA A 366 23.58 6.20 9.64
CA ALA A 366 22.47 7.12 9.44
C ALA A 366 22.83 8.57 9.83
N ARG A 367 24.02 8.80 10.41
CA ARG A 367 24.47 10.16 10.76
C ARG A 367 24.82 10.90 9.47
N PRO A 368 24.31 12.13 9.25
CA PRO A 368 24.76 12.95 8.13
C PRO A 368 26.28 13.09 8.23
N LYS A 369 26.97 12.77 7.13
CA LYS A 369 28.38 13.12 7.02
C LYS A 369 28.44 14.63 7.10
N VAL A 370 28.98 15.13 8.19
CA VAL A 370 29.31 16.57 8.32
C VAL A 370 30.29 16.85 7.19
N ALA A 371 29.81 17.63 6.18
CA ALA A 371 30.63 18.11 5.08
C ALA A 371 31.52 19.26 5.57
#